data_a84648ba779522fe07754dc29c6a2727
#
_entry.id   a84648ba779522fe07754dc29c6a2727
#
_cell.length_a   1.000
_cell.length_b   1.000
_cell.length_c   1.000
_cell.angle_alpha   90.00
_cell.angle_beta   90.00
_cell.angle_gamma   90.00
#
_symmetry.space_group_name_H-M   'P 1'
#
loop_
_entity.id
_entity.type
_entity.pdbx_description
1 polymer ?
#
loop_
_entity_poly.entity_id
_entity_poly.type
_entity_poly.pdbx_seq_one_letter_code
_entity_poly.pdbx_strand_id
1 'polypeptide(L)'
;MSSSSVRALKRNASTVRYCFEADVEPAVLPRALELLAKRGLVPARVFAQAIDDALSVEIEVEGLESETAEHVGRSLSQIVGVRAVF
;
A
#
# COMPACT_ATOMS: atom_id res chain seq x y z
N MET A 1 19.13 -24.26 -2.47
CA MET A 1 18.49 -23.92 -2.52
C MET A 1 17.82 -23.72 -2.48
N SER A 2 17.79 -23.65 -2.24
CA SER A 2 17.16 -23.43 -2.29
C SER A 2 16.33 -23.16 -2.07
N SER A 3 16.20 -23.69 -2.08
CA SER A 3 14.84 -23.72 -1.71
C SER A 3 14.38 -22.43 -1.15
N SER A 4 15.13 -21.79 -0.41
CA SER A 4 14.77 -20.48 0.08
C SER A 4 14.54 -19.55 -1.08
N SER A 5 15.23 -19.74 -2.16
CA SER A 5 15.01 -18.90 -3.32
C SER A 5 13.62 -19.13 -3.91
N VAL A 6 13.12 -20.36 -3.80
CA VAL A 6 11.77 -20.63 -4.27
C VAL A 6 10.76 -19.81 -3.47
N ARG A 7 10.90 -19.82 -2.17
CA ARG A 7 9.99 -19.04 -1.35
C ARG A 7 10.11 -17.56 -1.60
N ALA A 8 11.32 -17.07 -1.83
CA ALA A 8 11.52 -15.66 -2.12
C ALA A 8 10.81 -15.27 -3.41
N LEU A 9 10.90 -16.13 -4.42
CA LEU A 9 10.22 -15.84 -5.68
C LEU A 9 8.72 -15.78 -5.50
N LYS A 10 8.17 -16.70 -4.72
CA LYS A 10 6.73 -16.70 -4.51
C LYS A 10 6.28 -15.45 -3.79
N ARG A 11 7.03 -15.04 -2.78
CA ARG A 11 6.68 -13.83 -2.07
C ARG A 11 6.78 -12.62 -2.97
N ASN A 12 7.81 -12.58 -3.81
CA ASN A 12 7.96 -11.46 -4.72
C ASN A 12 6.81 -11.39 -5.71
N ALA A 13 6.36 -12.56 -6.17
CA ALA A 13 5.28 -12.61 -7.14
C ALA A 13 3.97 -12.12 -6.55
N SER A 14 3.81 -12.21 -5.22
CA SER A 14 2.56 -11.84 -4.58
C SER A 14 2.63 -10.51 -3.84
N THR A 15 3.77 -9.84 -3.89
CA THR A 15 3.92 -8.55 -3.22
C THR A 15 3.34 -7.44 -4.09
N VAL A 16 2.51 -6.63 -3.49
CA VAL A 16 1.91 -5.48 -4.17
C VAL A 16 2.40 -4.22 -3.48
N ARG A 17 2.82 -3.26 -4.27
CA ARG A 17 3.28 -1.99 -3.75
C ARG A 17 2.34 -0.89 -4.22
N TYR A 18 1.78 -0.15 -3.27
CA TYR A 18 0.95 1.00 -3.55
C TYR A 18 1.74 2.26 -3.27
N CYS A 19 1.84 3.13 -4.26
CA CYS A 19 2.52 4.41 -4.12
C CYS A 19 1.53 5.50 -4.43
N PHE A 20 1.38 6.47 -3.55
CA PHE A 20 0.46 7.57 -3.83
C PHE A 20 0.97 8.87 -3.22
N GLU A 21 0.45 9.96 -3.76
CA GLU A 21 0.67 11.29 -3.22
C GLU A 21 -0.64 11.83 -2.70
N ALA A 22 -0.55 12.61 -1.63
CA ALA A 22 -1.73 13.15 -0.98
C ALA A 22 -1.42 14.52 -0.41
N ASP A 23 -2.48 15.19 0.01
CA ASP A 23 -2.35 16.43 0.77
C ASP A 23 -1.66 16.13 2.09
N VAL A 24 -0.94 17.12 2.61
CA VAL A 24 -0.27 16.98 3.91
C VAL A 24 -1.30 17.20 5.00
N GLU A 25 -2.03 16.13 5.32
CA GLU A 25 -3.14 16.13 6.26
C GLU A 25 -2.98 14.98 7.22
N PRO A 26 -3.20 15.21 8.52
CA PRO A 26 -2.97 14.14 9.51
C PRO A 26 -3.83 12.91 9.30
N ALA A 27 -5.01 13.04 8.69
CA ALA A 27 -5.94 11.92 8.57
C ALA A 27 -5.63 10.99 7.42
N VAL A 28 -4.78 11.38 6.47
CA VAL A 28 -4.58 10.58 5.25
C VAL A 28 -3.96 9.22 5.56
N LEU A 29 -2.84 9.22 6.25
CA LEU A 29 -2.14 7.96 6.52
C LEU A 29 -2.97 7.03 7.42
N PRO A 30 -3.56 7.50 8.52
CA PRO A 30 -4.41 6.61 9.32
C PRO A 30 -5.56 6.01 8.52
N ARG A 31 -6.17 6.78 7.61
CA ARG A 31 -7.27 6.26 6.81
C ARG A 31 -6.80 5.17 5.85
N ALA A 32 -5.63 5.34 5.28
CA ALA A 32 -5.07 4.32 4.40
C ALA A 32 -4.81 3.03 5.17
N LEU A 33 -4.23 3.15 6.36
CA LEU A 33 -3.93 1.97 7.18
C LEU A 33 -5.19 1.32 7.70
N GLU A 34 -6.22 2.13 8.04
CA GLU A 34 -7.49 1.59 8.48
C GLU A 34 -8.18 0.79 7.37
N LEU A 35 -8.04 1.25 6.14
CA LEU A 35 -8.60 0.55 5.01
C LEU A 35 -8.03 -0.87 4.93
N LEU A 36 -6.73 -1.02 5.14
CA LEU A 36 -6.11 -2.34 5.16
C LEU A 36 -6.59 -3.14 6.36
N ALA A 37 -6.66 -2.50 7.52
CA ALA A 37 -7.06 -3.19 8.75
C ALA A 37 -8.46 -3.76 8.65
N LYS A 38 -9.38 -3.03 8.03
CA LYS A 38 -10.75 -3.50 7.87
C LYS A 38 -10.84 -4.75 7.02
N ARG A 39 -9.85 -4.96 6.17
CA ARG A 39 -9.81 -6.14 5.31
C ARG A 39 -8.94 -7.24 5.90
N GLY A 40 -8.45 -7.04 7.13
CA GLY A 40 -7.58 -8.02 7.77
C GLY A 40 -6.20 -8.10 7.17
N LEU A 41 -5.76 -7.03 6.51
CA LEU A 41 -4.46 -7.01 5.84
C LEU A 41 -3.44 -6.30 6.71
N VAL A 42 -2.25 -6.88 6.78
CA VAL A 42 -1.13 -6.30 7.51
C VAL A 42 -0.11 -5.85 6.48
N PRO A 43 0.24 -4.57 6.47
CA PRO A 43 1.27 -4.13 5.52
C PRO A 43 2.62 -4.71 5.92
N ALA A 44 3.38 -5.16 4.93
CA ALA A 44 4.73 -5.63 5.15
C ALA A 44 5.67 -4.46 5.34
N ARG A 45 5.33 -3.31 4.75
CA ARG A 45 6.17 -2.14 4.83
C ARG A 45 5.33 -0.90 4.58
N VAL A 46 5.57 0.13 5.37
CA VAL A 46 4.93 1.42 5.18
C VAL A 46 6.02 2.49 5.22
N PHE A 47 6.04 3.34 4.23
CA PHE A 47 6.94 4.47 4.20
C PHE A 47 6.12 5.71 3.85
N ALA A 48 6.26 6.76 4.65
CA ALA A 48 5.54 8.00 4.42
C ALA A 48 6.48 9.15 4.68
N GLN A 49 6.43 10.15 3.81
CA GLN A 49 7.32 11.27 3.89
C GLN A 49 6.62 12.51 3.38
N ALA A 50 6.65 13.57 4.17
CA ALA A 50 6.14 14.86 3.71
C ALA A 50 7.28 15.61 3.06
N ILE A 51 7.11 15.96 1.80
CA ILE A 51 8.10 16.70 1.02
C ILE A 51 7.37 17.88 0.39
N ASP A 52 7.85 19.09 0.72
CA ASP A 52 7.22 20.32 0.23
C ASP A 52 5.77 20.34 0.67
N ASP A 53 4.85 20.35 -0.28
CA ASP A 53 3.43 20.41 0.04
C ASP A 53 2.71 19.10 -0.25
N ALA A 54 3.45 18.00 -0.31
CA ALA A 54 2.88 16.70 -0.64
C ALA A 54 3.30 15.64 0.37
N LEU A 55 2.38 14.73 0.63
CA LEU A 55 2.66 13.54 1.43
C LEU A 55 2.84 12.38 0.46
N SER A 56 4.05 11.79 0.47
CA SER A 56 4.36 10.66 -0.40
C SER A 56 4.28 9.39 0.45
N VAL A 57 3.49 8.43 0.01
CA VAL A 57 3.23 7.21 0.78
C VAL A 57 3.50 5.99 -0.07
N GLU A 58 4.15 5.01 0.53
CA GLU A 58 4.38 3.72 -0.10
C GLU A 58 3.97 2.63 0.87
N ILE A 59 3.13 1.71 0.43
CA ILE A 59 2.65 0.61 1.26
C ILE A 59 2.84 -0.68 0.48
N GLU A 60 3.51 -1.66 1.10
CA GLU A 60 3.68 -2.97 0.50
C GLU A 60 2.86 -3.99 1.28
N VAL A 61 2.15 -4.84 0.56
CA VAL A 61 1.33 -5.89 1.15
C VAL A 61 1.65 -7.18 0.41
N GLU A 62 1.85 -8.26 1.16
CA GLU A 62 2.17 -9.56 0.58
C GLU A 62 0.95 -10.45 0.60
N GLY A 63 0.90 -11.37 -0.39
CA GLY A 63 -0.10 -12.40 -0.39
C GLY A 63 -1.46 -12.00 -0.92
N LEU A 64 -1.55 -10.88 -1.63
CA LEU A 64 -2.83 -10.44 -2.17
C LEU A 64 -3.11 -11.09 -3.51
N GLU A 65 -4.36 -11.50 -3.70
CA GLU A 65 -4.83 -11.91 -5.01
C GLU A 65 -5.05 -10.67 -5.86
N SER A 66 -4.99 -10.87 -7.18
CA SER A 66 -5.09 -9.75 -8.12
C SER A 66 -6.34 -8.91 -7.91
N GLU A 67 -7.45 -9.58 -7.72
CA GLU A 67 -8.73 -8.89 -7.58
C GLU A 67 -8.74 -8.03 -6.32
N THR A 68 -8.28 -8.60 -5.22
CA THR A 68 -8.21 -7.86 -3.97
C THR A 68 -7.24 -6.69 -4.09
N ALA A 69 -6.10 -6.92 -4.76
CA ALA A 69 -5.10 -5.88 -4.93
C ALA A 69 -5.66 -4.69 -5.69
N GLU A 70 -6.43 -4.95 -6.76
CA GLU A 70 -7.04 -3.88 -7.52
C GLU A 70 -8.07 -3.12 -6.70
N HIS A 71 -8.85 -3.87 -5.93
CA HIS A 71 -9.88 -3.24 -5.12
C HIS A 71 -9.28 -2.33 -4.06
N VAL A 72 -8.21 -2.78 -3.43
CA VAL A 72 -7.51 -1.95 -2.44
C VAL A 72 -6.95 -0.69 -3.10
N GLY A 73 -6.37 -0.84 -4.29
CA GLY A 73 -5.84 0.31 -5.02
C GLY A 73 -6.90 1.34 -5.32
N ARG A 74 -8.07 0.89 -5.78
CA ARG A 74 -9.17 1.82 -6.04
C ARG A 74 -9.64 2.51 -4.77
N SER A 75 -9.73 1.76 -3.68
CA SER A 75 -10.17 2.33 -2.41
C SER A 75 -9.19 3.37 -1.91
N LEU A 76 -7.89 3.11 -2.05
CA LEU A 76 -6.88 4.09 -1.67
C LEU A 76 -7.03 5.38 -2.45
N SER A 77 -7.33 5.28 -3.74
CA SER A 77 -7.46 6.47 -4.58
C SER A 77 -8.68 7.31 -4.21
N GLN A 78 -9.63 6.73 -3.48
CA GLN A 78 -10.84 7.43 -3.08
C GLN A 78 -10.76 8.09 -1.72
N ILE A 79 -9.66 7.93 -1.01
CA ILE A 79 -9.46 8.60 0.28
C ILE A 79 -9.36 10.09 0.03
N VAL A 80 -10.08 10.86 0.85
CA VAL A 80 -10.05 12.33 0.74
C VAL A 80 -8.62 12.80 0.99
N GLY A 81 -8.11 13.60 0.08
CA GLY A 81 -6.75 14.11 0.15
C GLY A 81 -5.77 13.38 -0.75
N VAL A 82 -6.10 12.17 -1.21
CA VAL A 82 -5.22 11.46 -2.12
C VAL A 82 -5.36 12.08 -3.51
N ARG A 83 -4.23 12.47 -4.08
CA ARG A 83 -4.19 13.17 -5.36
C ARG A 83 -3.97 12.22 -6.53
N ALA A 84 -3.06 11.25 -6.35
CA ALA A 84 -2.69 10.35 -7.43
C ALA A 84 -2.15 9.05 -6.84
N VAL A 85 -2.49 7.94 -7.48
CA VAL A 85 -1.98 6.61 -7.10
C VAL A 85 -1.15 6.11 -8.27
N PHE A 86 0.08 5.66 -7.98
CA PHE A 86 1.02 5.25 -9.03
C PHE A 86 1.22 3.75 -9.10
#